data_58110706fda2248b01bc1d8b2579a188
#
_entry.id   58110706fda2248b01bc1d8b2579a188
#
_cell.length_a   1.000
_cell.length_b   1.000
_cell.length_c   1.000
_cell.angle_alpha   90.00
_cell.angle_beta   90.00
_cell.angle_gamma   90.00
#
_symmetry.space_group_name_H-M   'P 1'
#
loop_
_entity.id
_entity.type
_entity.pdbx_description
1 polymer ?
#
loop_
_entity_poly.entity_id
_entity_poly.type
_entity_poly.pdbx_seq_one_letter_code
_entity_poly.pdbx_strand_id
1 'polypeptide(L)'
;DHCIGKAMEQIQVHEQDVVFAGGGEELHWCQIVLCDDMGALSSKYNETPTRASRAYDANRDGFVISGGGGMLVLEELEHARARGAKIYAELVGYGATSDGYDMVSPSGEGAMRCMQQAMSTTDKTIDYINAHGTSTPAGDIQELKAVKSVFSDQC
;
A
#
# COMPACT_ATOMS: atom_id res chain seq x y z
N ASP A 1 1.65 5.86 0.73
CA ASP A 1 2.94 5.43 1.33
C ASP A 1 4.12 6.34 0.98
N HIS A 2 4.12 7.06 -0.17
CA HIS A 2 5.23 7.95 -0.56
C HIS A 2 5.58 9.00 0.50
N CYS A 3 4.58 9.64 1.12
CA CYS A 3 4.80 10.62 2.20
C CYS A 3 5.56 10.00 3.39
N ILE A 4 5.22 8.75 3.75
CA ILE A 4 5.87 8.03 4.85
C ILE A 4 7.33 7.72 4.50
N GLY A 5 7.59 7.22 3.29
CA GLY A 5 8.95 6.95 2.81
C GLY A 5 9.81 8.21 2.74
N LYS A 6 9.26 9.30 2.23
CA LYS A 6 9.99 10.59 2.19
C LYS A 6 10.24 11.16 3.58
N ALA A 7 9.32 10.98 4.52
CA ALA A 7 9.54 11.36 5.92
C ALA A 7 10.68 10.54 6.56
N MET A 8 10.72 9.23 6.30
CA MET A 8 11.82 8.36 6.75
C MET A 8 13.17 8.84 6.19
N GLU A 9 13.26 9.13 4.89
CA GLU A 9 14.48 9.63 4.26
C GLU A 9 14.97 10.92 4.90
N GLN A 10 14.08 11.90 5.17
CA GLN A 10 14.44 13.17 5.83
C GLN A 10 15.01 12.98 7.24
N ILE A 11 14.45 12.02 7.99
CA ILE A 11 14.97 11.68 9.33
C ILE A 11 16.34 10.99 9.19
N GLN A 12 16.49 10.05 8.25
CA GLN A 12 17.76 9.34 8.04
C GLN A 12 18.93 10.25 7.63
N VAL A 13 18.64 11.31 6.89
CA VAL A 13 19.67 12.30 6.51
C VAL A 13 19.81 13.46 7.52
N HIS A 14 19.17 13.36 8.68
CA HIS A 14 19.19 14.34 9.77
C HIS A 14 18.69 15.75 9.40
N GLU A 15 17.78 15.84 8.43
CA GLU A 15 17.10 17.09 8.11
C GLU A 15 15.98 17.42 9.11
N GLN A 16 15.35 16.38 9.67
CA GLN A 16 14.25 16.50 10.62
C GLN A 16 14.36 15.41 11.69
N ASP A 17 13.97 15.74 12.92
CA ASP A 17 13.87 14.77 14.02
C ASP A 17 12.45 14.17 14.13
N VAL A 18 11.42 14.95 13.75
CA VAL A 18 10.01 14.55 13.81
C VAL A 18 9.30 14.99 12.55
N VAL A 19 8.58 14.06 11.90
CA VAL A 19 7.81 14.35 10.69
C VAL A 19 6.40 13.75 10.79
N PHE A 20 5.39 14.54 10.46
CA PHE A 20 4.02 14.07 10.28
C PHE A 20 3.84 13.62 8.82
N ALA A 21 3.52 12.36 8.62
CA ALA A 21 3.35 11.78 7.30
C ALA A 21 2.05 11.01 7.17
N GLY A 22 1.32 11.28 6.13
CA GLY A 22 0.04 10.60 5.92
C GLY A 22 -0.61 10.97 4.61
N GLY A 23 -1.90 10.74 4.53
CA GLY A 23 -2.71 11.07 3.38
C GLY A 23 -4.20 11.03 3.73
N GLY A 24 -4.97 11.63 2.87
CA GLY A 24 -6.42 11.61 2.94
C GLY A 24 -7.01 11.47 1.55
N GLU A 25 -8.19 10.88 1.47
CA GLU A 25 -8.95 10.70 0.25
C GLU A 25 -10.41 11.05 0.51
N GLU A 26 -11.00 11.78 -0.38
CA GLU A 26 -12.42 12.12 -0.37
C GLU A 26 -13.19 11.21 -1.33
N LEU A 27 -14.36 10.74 -0.92
CA LEU A 27 -15.29 10.08 -1.83
C LEU A 27 -15.99 11.12 -2.70
N HIS A 28 -15.61 11.20 -3.98
CA HIS A 28 -16.19 12.14 -4.93
C HIS A 28 -16.67 11.44 -6.20
N TRP A 29 -17.78 11.87 -6.76
CA TRP A 29 -18.40 11.26 -7.94
C TRP A 29 -17.49 11.24 -9.17
N CYS A 30 -16.56 12.19 -9.31
CA CYS A 30 -15.60 12.22 -10.41
C CYS A 30 -14.69 10.98 -10.40
N GLN A 31 -14.24 10.52 -9.23
CA GLN A 31 -13.44 9.29 -9.12
C GLN A 31 -14.26 8.07 -9.52
N ILE A 32 -15.53 8.05 -9.10
CA ILE A 32 -16.44 6.94 -9.43
C ILE A 32 -16.59 6.84 -10.96
N VAL A 33 -16.87 7.94 -11.63
CA VAL A 33 -17.05 7.97 -13.09
C VAL A 33 -15.80 7.51 -13.83
N LEU A 34 -14.61 7.98 -13.44
CA LEU A 34 -13.35 7.59 -14.06
C LEU A 34 -13.05 6.10 -13.90
N CYS A 35 -13.31 5.55 -12.71
CA CYS A 35 -13.07 4.15 -12.44
C CYS A 35 -14.13 3.22 -13.06
N ASP A 36 -15.37 3.71 -13.20
CA ASP A 36 -16.44 3.01 -13.88
C ASP A 36 -16.18 2.90 -15.39
N ASP A 37 -15.71 3.98 -16.01
CA ASP A 37 -15.32 4.00 -17.42
C ASP A 37 -14.19 3.00 -17.74
N MET A 38 -13.28 2.79 -16.80
CA MET A 38 -12.25 1.75 -16.90
C MET A 38 -12.77 0.32 -16.64
N GLY A 39 -14.02 0.14 -16.26
CA GLY A 39 -14.59 -1.16 -15.90
C GLY A 39 -13.97 -1.77 -14.65
N ALA A 40 -13.43 -0.95 -13.73
CA ALA A 40 -12.70 -1.41 -12.56
C ALA A 40 -13.56 -1.50 -11.29
N LEU A 41 -14.79 -0.95 -11.31
CA LEU A 41 -15.69 -0.98 -10.17
C LEU A 41 -16.49 -2.28 -10.06
N SER A 42 -16.74 -2.69 -8.81
CA SER A 42 -17.71 -3.74 -8.51
C SER A 42 -19.11 -3.26 -8.86
N SER A 43 -19.86 -4.04 -9.64
CA SER A 43 -21.24 -3.77 -10.05
C SER A 43 -22.22 -4.92 -9.77
N LYS A 44 -21.72 -6.13 -9.57
CA LYS A 44 -22.55 -7.33 -9.32
C LYS A 44 -23.25 -7.32 -7.96
N TYR A 45 -22.76 -6.50 -7.04
CA TYR A 45 -23.20 -6.50 -5.65
C TYR A 45 -23.98 -5.24 -5.25
N ASN A 46 -24.54 -4.49 -6.21
CA ASN A 46 -25.32 -3.28 -5.93
C ASN A 46 -26.51 -3.53 -5.00
N GLU A 47 -27.15 -4.70 -5.09
CA GLU A 47 -28.23 -5.11 -4.20
C GLU A 47 -27.74 -5.64 -2.83
N THR A 48 -26.44 -5.91 -2.70
CA THR A 48 -25.81 -6.40 -1.47
C THR A 48 -24.46 -5.72 -1.23
N PRO A 49 -24.41 -4.38 -1.07
CA PRO A 49 -23.19 -3.60 -1.10
C PRO A 49 -22.17 -3.96 0.00
N THR A 50 -22.65 -4.47 1.12
CA THR A 50 -21.77 -4.96 2.21
C THR A 50 -20.94 -6.20 1.82
N ARG A 51 -21.21 -6.79 0.67
CA ARG A 51 -20.50 -7.96 0.14
C ARG A 51 -19.64 -7.63 -1.09
N ALA A 52 -19.58 -6.38 -1.52
CA ALA A 52 -18.93 -5.97 -2.77
C ALA A 52 -17.40 -5.98 -2.66
N SER A 53 -16.82 -5.40 -1.61
CA SER A 53 -15.37 -5.42 -1.37
C SER A 53 -14.95 -6.79 -0.86
N ARG A 54 -14.20 -7.54 -1.69
CA ARG A 54 -13.84 -8.94 -1.43
C ARG A 54 -12.53 -9.35 -2.10
N ALA A 55 -11.47 -8.64 -1.76
CA ALA A 55 -10.14 -8.92 -2.31
C ALA A 55 -9.79 -10.42 -2.23
N TYR A 56 -9.17 -10.94 -3.28
CA TYR A 56 -8.74 -12.34 -3.45
C TYR A 56 -9.86 -13.39 -3.51
N ASP A 57 -11.12 -13.00 -3.34
CA ASP A 57 -12.26 -13.92 -3.49
C ASP A 57 -12.46 -14.32 -4.96
N ALA A 58 -12.88 -15.56 -5.20
CA ALA A 58 -13.13 -16.09 -6.54
C ALA A 58 -14.23 -15.33 -7.29
N ASN A 59 -15.20 -14.76 -6.58
CA ASN A 59 -16.33 -14.02 -7.14
C ASN A 59 -16.15 -12.50 -7.13
N ARG A 60 -14.95 -11.99 -6.83
CA ARG A 60 -14.66 -10.55 -6.89
C ARG A 60 -14.85 -10.00 -8.30
N ASP A 61 -15.28 -8.77 -8.41
CA ASP A 61 -15.60 -8.15 -9.71
C ASP A 61 -15.12 -6.72 -9.88
N GLY A 62 -14.38 -6.19 -8.93
CA GLY A 62 -13.87 -4.83 -8.96
C GLY A 62 -13.74 -4.24 -7.58
N PHE A 63 -13.25 -3.02 -7.50
CA PHE A 63 -13.10 -2.34 -6.23
C PHE A 63 -14.32 -1.47 -5.87
N VAL A 64 -14.39 -1.07 -4.62
CA VAL A 64 -15.40 -0.16 -4.07
C VAL A 64 -14.68 1.09 -3.60
N ILE A 65 -14.99 2.24 -4.21
CA ILE A 65 -14.37 3.50 -3.83
C ILE A 65 -14.88 3.95 -2.46
N SER A 66 -13.96 4.43 -1.64
CA SER A 66 -14.21 4.93 -0.31
C SER A 66 -13.34 6.15 -0.03
N GLY A 67 -13.68 6.89 1.00
CA GLY A 67 -12.85 7.96 1.55
C GLY A 67 -12.22 7.56 2.87
N GLY A 68 -11.21 8.31 3.30
CA GLY A 68 -10.57 8.10 4.58
C GLY A 68 -9.32 8.95 4.74
N GLY A 69 -8.73 8.93 5.92
CA GLY A 69 -7.48 9.63 6.20
C GLY A 69 -6.70 8.96 7.32
N GLY A 70 -5.39 9.09 7.24
CA GLY A 70 -4.48 8.59 8.27
C GLY A 70 -3.21 9.42 8.34
N MET A 71 -2.67 9.55 9.54
CA MET A 71 -1.45 10.28 9.81
C MET A 71 -0.57 9.47 10.75
N LEU A 72 0.70 9.36 10.40
CA LEU A 72 1.74 8.81 11.27
C LEU A 72 2.66 9.93 11.75
N VAL A 73 3.17 9.78 12.95
CA VAL A 73 4.27 10.58 13.47
C VAL A 73 5.52 9.72 13.41
N LEU A 74 6.44 10.08 12.52
CA LEU A 74 7.75 9.47 12.43
C LEU A 74 8.72 10.31 13.25
N GLU A 75 9.59 9.66 14.00
CA GLU A 75 10.52 10.33 14.90
C GLU A 75 11.84 9.54 14.93
N GLU A 76 12.95 10.26 15.02
CA GLU A 76 14.27 9.66 15.19
C GLU A 76 14.28 8.87 16.50
N LEU A 77 14.91 7.69 16.48
CA LEU A 77 14.79 6.71 17.56
C LEU A 77 15.34 7.23 18.89
N GLU A 78 16.53 7.83 18.90
CA GLU A 78 17.14 8.32 20.13
C GLU A 78 16.43 9.58 20.66
N HIS A 79 15.92 10.42 19.76
CA HIS A 79 15.05 11.54 20.13
C HIS A 79 13.79 11.05 20.82
N ALA A 80 13.12 10.03 20.28
CA ALA A 80 11.93 9.42 20.87
C ALA A 80 12.22 8.81 22.25
N ARG A 81 13.34 8.08 22.39
CA ARG A 81 13.78 7.46 23.64
C ARG A 81 14.12 8.51 24.70
N ALA A 82 14.82 9.57 24.33
CA ALA A 82 15.25 10.62 25.26
C ALA A 82 14.06 11.31 25.96
N ARG A 83 12.92 11.45 25.24
CA ARG A 83 11.70 12.03 25.83
C ARG A 83 10.72 11.01 26.42
N GLY A 84 11.07 9.72 26.42
CA GLY A 84 10.21 8.65 26.90
C GLY A 84 8.93 8.42 26.06
N ALA A 85 9.03 8.64 24.74
CA ALA A 85 7.91 8.43 23.85
C ALA A 85 7.46 6.97 23.80
N LYS A 86 6.16 6.74 23.62
CA LYS A 86 5.65 5.40 23.30
C LYS A 86 5.99 5.09 21.86
N ILE A 87 6.87 4.13 21.64
CA ILE A 87 7.25 3.63 20.33
C ILE A 87 6.35 2.45 19.97
N TYR A 88 5.66 2.53 18.83
CA TYR A 88 4.75 1.48 18.36
C TYR A 88 5.46 0.47 17.48
N ALA A 89 6.35 0.96 16.60
CA ALA A 89 7.11 0.15 15.65
C ALA A 89 8.32 0.93 15.16
N GLU A 90 9.24 0.25 14.53
CA GLU A 90 10.36 0.81 13.78
C GLU A 90 10.09 0.68 12.28
N LEU A 91 10.24 1.77 11.53
CA LEU A 91 10.16 1.76 10.07
C LEU A 91 11.55 1.48 9.52
N VAL A 92 11.75 0.30 8.97
CA VAL A 92 13.09 -0.20 8.59
C VAL A 92 13.35 -0.21 7.09
N GLY A 93 12.35 -0.01 6.26
CA GLY A 93 12.53 -0.02 4.82
C GLY A 93 11.42 0.69 4.06
N TYR A 94 11.76 1.16 2.89
CA TYR A 94 10.84 1.82 1.97
C TYR A 94 11.22 1.47 0.53
N GLY A 95 10.21 1.27 -0.30
CA GLY A 95 10.36 1.05 -1.73
C GLY A 95 9.29 1.77 -2.53
N ALA A 96 9.70 2.36 -3.65
CA ALA A 96 8.80 3.01 -4.59
C ALA A 96 9.31 2.83 -6.02
N THR A 97 8.47 2.29 -6.87
CA THR A 97 8.79 2.01 -8.27
C THR A 97 7.62 2.41 -9.16
N SER A 98 7.91 2.69 -10.40
CA SER A 98 6.88 2.86 -11.44
C SER A 98 6.78 1.58 -12.26
N ASP A 99 5.55 1.07 -12.41
CA ASP A 99 5.23 0.01 -13.36
C ASP A 99 4.81 0.67 -14.68
N GLY A 100 5.73 0.78 -15.62
CA GLY A 100 5.49 1.44 -16.91
C GLY A 100 4.88 0.54 -17.97
N TYR A 101 4.32 -0.60 -17.59
CA TYR A 101 3.81 -1.59 -18.54
C TYR A 101 2.52 -1.14 -19.23
N ASP A 102 1.53 -0.71 -18.47
CA ASP A 102 0.22 -0.29 -18.97
C ASP A 102 -0.40 0.76 -18.03
N MET A 103 -1.32 1.57 -18.54
CA MET A 103 -1.95 2.65 -17.77
C MET A 103 -2.85 2.13 -16.65
N VAL A 104 -3.51 0.98 -16.84
CA VAL A 104 -4.52 0.44 -15.92
C VAL A 104 -4.28 -1.00 -15.49
N SER A 105 -3.49 -1.76 -16.25
CA SER A 105 -3.21 -3.18 -15.99
C SER A 105 -1.80 -3.37 -15.42
N PRO A 106 -1.65 -3.71 -14.12
CA PRO A 106 -0.34 -3.91 -13.52
C PRO A 106 0.34 -5.16 -14.07
N SER A 107 1.63 -5.09 -14.33
CA SER A 107 2.45 -6.25 -14.73
C SER A 107 2.83 -7.15 -13.55
N GLY A 108 2.87 -6.59 -12.34
CA GLY A 108 3.41 -7.20 -11.13
C GLY A 108 4.92 -7.00 -10.95
N GLU A 109 5.64 -6.63 -12.00
CA GLU A 109 7.10 -6.39 -11.94
C GLU A 109 7.43 -5.15 -11.11
N GLY A 110 6.67 -4.08 -11.25
CA GLY A 110 6.81 -2.88 -10.41
C GLY A 110 6.62 -3.19 -8.93
N ALA A 111 5.59 -3.97 -8.57
CA ALA A 111 5.34 -4.39 -7.20
C ALA A 111 6.49 -5.27 -6.65
N MET A 112 7.01 -6.20 -7.45
CA MET A 112 8.15 -7.03 -7.08
C MET A 112 9.39 -6.17 -6.76
N ARG A 113 9.76 -5.24 -7.64
CA ARG A 113 10.90 -4.33 -7.41
C ARG A 113 10.70 -3.45 -6.17
N CYS A 114 9.48 -2.97 -5.97
CA CYS A 114 9.13 -2.14 -4.82
C CYS A 114 9.35 -2.91 -3.50
N MET A 115 8.87 -4.16 -3.41
CA MET A 115 9.08 -5.02 -2.25
C MET A 115 10.57 -5.34 -2.04
N GLN A 116 11.30 -5.69 -3.10
CA GLN A 116 12.75 -5.94 -3.03
C GLN A 116 13.52 -4.71 -2.54
N GLN A 117 13.15 -3.52 -3.01
CA GLN A 117 13.75 -2.27 -2.57
C GLN A 117 13.47 -2.02 -1.06
N ALA A 118 12.23 -2.21 -0.61
CA ALA A 118 11.89 -2.08 0.81
C ALA A 118 12.64 -3.08 1.69
N MET A 119 12.88 -4.30 1.19
CA MET A 119 13.62 -5.34 1.89
C MET A 119 15.15 -5.13 1.89
N SER A 120 15.69 -4.27 1.03
CA SER A 120 17.13 -4.10 0.89
C SER A 120 17.84 -3.54 2.13
N THR A 121 17.09 -2.96 3.06
CA THR A 121 17.60 -2.34 4.30
C THR A 121 17.36 -3.19 5.55
N THR A 122 16.81 -4.39 5.41
CA THR A 122 16.55 -5.30 6.53
C THR A 122 16.83 -6.75 6.13
N ASP A 123 17.29 -7.55 7.08
CA ASP A 123 17.49 -9.00 6.98
C ASP A 123 16.38 -9.80 7.68
N LYS A 124 15.34 -9.11 8.17
CA LYS A 124 14.24 -9.73 8.90
C LYS A 124 13.32 -10.51 7.97
N THR A 125 12.80 -11.61 8.46
CA THR A 125 11.68 -12.32 7.82
C THR A 125 10.40 -11.50 7.93
N ILE A 126 9.54 -11.63 6.94
CA ILE A 126 8.24 -10.96 6.92
C ILE A 126 7.19 -11.96 7.40
N ASP A 127 6.51 -11.62 8.48
CA ASP A 127 5.44 -12.44 9.07
C ASP A 127 4.04 -12.04 8.59
N TYR A 128 3.91 -10.81 8.07
CA TYR A 128 2.62 -10.28 7.64
C TYR A 128 2.78 -9.26 6.52
N ILE A 129 1.92 -9.35 5.50
CA ILE A 129 1.82 -8.39 4.40
C ILE A 129 0.41 -7.81 4.39
N ASN A 130 0.29 -6.50 4.57
CA ASN A 130 -0.94 -5.80 4.29
C ASN A 130 -0.95 -5.39 2.81
N ALA A 131 -1.53 -6.24 1.99
CA ALA A 131 -1.54 -6.08 0.55
C ALA A 131 -2.43 -4.92 0.10
N HIS A 132 -2.27 -4.48 -1.14
CA HIS A 132 -3.17 -3.48 -1.76
C HIS A 132 -4.58 -4.04 -1.92
N GLY A 133 -4.71 -5.27 -2.44
CA GLY A 133 -5.94 -6.05 -2.42
C GLY A 133 -7.16 -5.29 -2.94
N THR A 134 -7.13 -4.84 -4.18
CA THR A 134 -8.17 -3.96 -4.74
C THR A 134 -9.47 -4.67 -5.07
N SER A 135 -9.54 -5.99 -4.95
CA SER A 135 -10.71 -6.79 -5.36
C SER A 135 -10.95 -6.81 -6.88
N THR A 136 -9.94 -6.42 -7.67
CA THR A 136 -10.03 -6.50 -9.12
C THR A 136 -9.57 -7.87 -9.61
N PRO A 137 -10.21 -8.44 -10.66
CA PRO A 137 -9.84 -9.75 -11.19
C PRO A 137 -8.37 -9.87 -11.59
N ALA A 138 -7.81 -8.84 -12.24
CA ALA A 138 -6.43 -8.84 -12.71
C ALA A 138 -5.44 -8.41 -11.61
N GLY A 139 -5.74 -7.34 -10.88
CA GLY A 139 -4.83 -6.73 -9.91
C GLY A 139 -4.44 -7.69 -8.79
N ASP A 140 -5.41 -8.32 -8.16
CA ASP A 140 -5.18 -9.26 -7.05
C ASP A 140 -4.26 -10.42 -7.44
N ILE A 141 -4.41 -10.94 -8.68
CA ILE A 141 -3.57 -12.04 -9.17
C ILE A 141 -2.13 -11.58 -9.38
N GLN A 142 -1.92 -10.40 -9.96
CA GLN A 142 -0.58 -9.88 -10.21
C GLN A 142 0.14 -9.54 -8.90
N GLU A 143 -0.59 -8.99 -7.94
CA GLU A 143 -0.04 -8.72 -6.61
C GLU A 143 0.39 -10.01 -5.89
N LEU A 144 -0.44 -11.04 -5.87
CA LEU A 144 -0.09 -12.34 -5.29
C LEU A 144 1.12 -13.00 -5.98
N LYS A 145 1.22 -12.91 -7.30
CA LYS A 145 2.40 -13.38 -8.03
C LYS A 145 3.66 -12.63 -7.63
N ALA A 146 3.59 -11.30 -7.48
CA ALA A 146 4.70 -10.48 -7.06
C ALA A 146 5.13 -10.83 -5.62
N VAL A 147 4.19 -10.95 -4.68
CA VAL A 147 4.44 -11.39 -3.30
C VAL A 147 5.12 -12.76 -3.29
N LYS A 148 4.55 -13.73 -4.00
CA LYS A 148 5.12 -15.07 -4.07
C LYS A 148 6.55 -15.08 -4.66
N SER A 149 6.82 -14.25 -5.65
CA SER A 149 8.16 -14.17 -6.28
C SER A 149 9.23 -13.60 -5.35
N VAL A 150 8.85 -12.72 -4.40
CA VAL A 150 9.79 -12.09 -3.46
C VAL A 150 9.96 -12.92 -2.19
N PHE A 151 8.86 -13.44 -1.64
CA PHE A 151 8.86 -14.10 -0.32
C PHE A 151 8.80 -15.63 -0.41
N SER A 152 8.79 -16.19 -1.63
CA SER A 152 8.69 -17.62 -1.86
C SER A 152 7.43 -18.24 -1.26
N ASP A 153 7.51 -19.47 -0.76
CA ASP A 153 6.39 -20.18 -0.13
C ASP A 153 6.28 -19.90 1.38
N GLN A 154 6.86 -18.79 1.86
CA GLN A 154 6.83 -18.41 3.29
C GLN A 154 5.56 -17.62 3.67
N CYS A 155 4.69 -17.27 2.70
CA CYS A 155 3.43 -16.56 2.91
C CYS A 155 2.24 -17.43 2.51
#